data_dda0f56c21149c390ac13df6a440b636
#
_entry.id   dda0f56c21149c390ac13df6a440b636
#
_cell.length_a   1.000
_cell.length_b   1.000
_cell.length_c   1.000
_cell.angle_alpha   90.00
_cell.angle_beta   90.00
_cell.angle_gamma   90.00
#
_symmetry.space_group_name_H-M   'P 1'
#
loop_
_entity.id
_entity.type
_entity.pdbx_description
1 polymer ?
#
loop_
_entity_poly.entity_id
_entity_poly.type
_entity_poly.pdbx_seq_one_letter_code
_entity_poly.pdbx_strand_id
1 'polypeptide(L)'
;MIYAANLKCNHTKKSYEIYANELSNALISNSDSVIVFPPFTALTQNKFKFTQGAQNFYPAPNGSFTGEIGSDMLDELDITMVMIGHSERRALGEDEPFLRAKFDYAESKGWDIIYCIGEDDITHMNGRTKEFLSDQLSNINLNYENLVIAYEPIWAIGTGKSAKAEFIAEILDFISTKTTAPLLYGGSVNITNIDEIKAIKSCDGVLVGTASWDAKKFLEIINKG
;
A
#
# COMPACT_ATOMS: atom_id res chain seq x y z
N MET A 1 -0.10 10.33 10.85
CA MET A 1 -0.26 8.94 10.31
C MET A 1 -0.17 8.92 8.78
N ILE A 2 0.05 7.74 8.18
CA ILE A 2 0.00 7.52 6.73
C ILE A 2 -1.35 6.87 6.39
N TYR A 3 -2.09 7.47 5.46
CA TYR A 3 -3.35 6.93 4.94
C TYR A 3 -3.19 6.66 3.46
N ALA A 4 -3.01 5.40 3.09
CA ALA A 4 -2.83 4.97 1.71
C ALA A 4 -4.14 4.36 1.17
N ALA A 5 -4.68 4.91 0.08
CA ALA A 5 -5.87 4.43 -0.60
C ALA A 5 -5.48 3.58 -1.82
N ASN A 6 -5.75 2.28 -1.79
CA ASN A 6 -5.62 1.43 -2.96
C ASN A 6 -6.97 1.32 -3.68
N LEU A 7 -7.12 2.05 -4.77
CA LEU A 7 -8.35 2.03 -5.56
C LEU A 7 -8.51 0.79 -6.42
N LYS A 8 -7.47 -0.05 -6.50
CA LYS A 8 -7.48 -1.33 -7.24
C LYS A 8 -7.98 -1.13 -8.69
N CYS A 9 -8.70 -2.09 -9.22
CA CYS A 9 -9.32 -2.00 -10.55
C CYS A 9 -10.70 -1.32 -10.46
N ASN A 10 -10.72 -0.13 -9.85
CA ASN A 10 -11.94 0.66 -9.69
C ASN A 10 -11.68 2.12 -10.10
N HIS A 11 -12.68 2.80 -10.55
CA HIS A 11 -12.65 4.10 -11.19
C HIS A 11 -12.20 4.12 -12.65
N THR A 12 -12.94 4.89 -13.44
CA THR A 12 -12.53 5.41 -14.74
C THR A 12 -11.75 6.71 -14.52
N LYS A 13 -11.05 7.20 -15.54
CA LYS A 13 -10.39 8.51 -15.49
C LYS A 13 -11.33 9.62 -15.01
N LYS A 14 -12.55 9.67 -15.55
CA LYS A 14 -13.56 10.68 -15.20
C LYS A 14 -14.04 10.57 -13.74
N SER A 15 -14.32 9.35 -13.26
CA SER A 15 -14.77 9.16 -11.87
C SER A 15 -13.64 9.39 -10.87
N TYR A 16 -12.39 9.06 -11.25
CA TYR A 16 -11.22 9.37 -10.42
C TYR A 16 -10.98 10.87 -10.30
N GLU A 17 -11.17 11.65 -11.38
CA GLU A 17 -11.02 13.10 -11.33
C GLU A 17 -12.01 13.73 -10.33
N ILE A 18 -13.24 13.23 -10.29
CA ILE A 18 -14.25 13.66 -9.29
C ILE A 18 -13.80 13.30 -7.89
N TYR A 19 -13.42 12.04 -7.67
CA TYR A 19 -12.89 11.52 -6.40
C TYR A 19 -11.70 12.34 -5.90
N ALA A 20 -10.71 12.56 -6.77
CA ALA A 20 -9.48 13.24 -6.42
C ALA A 20 -9.69 14.72 -6.07
N ASN A 21 -10.58 15.41 -6.79
CA ASN A 21 -10.95 16.80 -6.47
C ASN A 21 -11.72 16.88 -5.14
N GLU A 22 -12.68 15.97 -4.90
CA GLU A 22 -13.45 15.93 -3.66
C GLU A 22 -12.51 15.69 -2.46
N LEU A 23 -11.63 14.67 -2.54
CA LEU A 23 -10.65 14.36 -1.51
C LEU A 23 -9.70 15.54 -1.29
N SER A 24 -9.07 16.04 -2.35
CA SER A 24 -8.09 17.13 -2.27
C SER A 24 -8.67 18.41 -1.67
N ASN A 25 -9.93 18.75 -1.99
CA ASN A 25 -10.58 19.95 -1.45
C ASN A 25 -10.91 19.82 0.04
N ALA A 26 -11.24 18.61 0.49
CA ALA A 26 -11.60 18.33 1.88
C ALA A 26 -10.40 18.11 2.80
N LEU A 27 -9.23 17.75 2.25
CA LEU A 27 -8.02 17.59 3.04
C LEU A 27 -7.57 18.93 3.63
N ILE A 28 -7.47 18.95 4.95
CA ILE A 28 -6.88 20.05 5.72
C ILE A 28 -5.37 19.81 5.74
N SER A 29 -4.58 20.87 5.71
CA SER A 29 -3.13 20.78 5.89
C SER A 29 -2.86 20.40 7.35
N ASN A 30 -2.65 19.11 7.59
CA ASN A 30 -2.27 18.54 8.89
C ASN A 30 -0.96 17.74 8.72
N SER A 31 -0.50 17.11 9.78
CA SER A 31 0.72 16.28 9.78
C SER A 31 0.53 14.91 9.11
N ASP A 32 -0.68 14.58 8.65
CA ASP A 32 -0.98 13.28 8.05
C ASP A 32 -0.55 13.21 6.59
N SER A 33 0.01 12.08 6.19
CA SER A 33 0.37 11.79 4.81
C SER A 33 -0.75 11.00 4.14
N VAL A 34 -1.33 11.55 3.08
CA VAL A 34 -2.36 10.89 2.28
C VAL A 34 -1.80 10.50 0.93
N ILE A 35 -1.93 9.21 0.59
CA ILE A 35 -1.42 8.63 -0.66
C ILE A 35 -2.60 7.94 -1.36
N VAL A 36 -2.71 8.11 -2.67
CA VAL A 36 -3.77 7.46 -3.46
C VAL A 36 -3.15 6.72 -4.63
N PHE A 37 -3.49 5.44 -4.77
CA PHE A 37 -3.09 4.57 -5.87
C PHE A 37 -4.26 4.33 -6.82
N PRO A 38 -4.47 5.17 -7.84
CA PRO A 38 -5.52 4.96 -8.85
C PRO A 38 -5.12 3.89 -9.87
N PRO A 39 -6.07 3.35 -10.67
CA PRO A 39 -5.71 2.51 -11.81
C PRO A 39 -4.88 3.31 -12.82
N PHE A 40 -3.98 2.65 -13.56
CA PHE A 40 -3.07 3.28 -14.51
C PHE A 40 -3.76 4.24 -15.50
N THR A 41 -4.95 3.85 -16.00
CA THR A 41 -5.73 4.66 -16.95
C THR A 41 -6.26 5.96 -16.34
N ALA A 42 -6.14 6.14 -15.03
CA ALA A 42 -6.60 7.31 -14.29
C ALA A 42 -5.45 8.15 -13.70
N LEU A 43 -4.20 7.65 -13.74
CA LEU A 43 -3.03 8.42 -13.33
C LEU A 43 -2.95 9.73 -14.13
N THR A 44 -2.59 10.81 -13.46
CA THR A 44 -2.40 12.14 -14.03
C THR A 44 -1.19 12.78 -13.36
N GLN A 45 -0.64 13.83 -13.96
CA GLN A 45 0.35 14.65 -13.28
C GLN A 45 -0.21 15.12 -11.92
N ASN A 46 0.61 15.02 -10.88
CA ASN A 46 0.17 15.29 -9.52
C ASN A 46 -0.10 16.79 -9.29
N LYS A 47 -1.36 17.14 -9.01
CA LYS A 47 -1.82 18.49 -8.72
C LYS A 47 -2.70 18.56 -7.47
N PHE A 48 -2.75 17.47 -6.72
CA PHE A 48 -3.63 17.32 -5.56
C PHE A 48 -2.87 17.55 -4.25
N LYS A 49 -3.58 17.71 -3.14
CA LYS A 49 -3.01 17.82 -1.79
C LYS A 49 -2.58 16.48 -1.19
N PHE A 50 -2.60 15.42 -1.98
CA PHE A 50 -2.15 14.08 -1.62
C PHE A 50 -1.15 13.59 -2.68
N THR A 51 -0.33 12.61 -2.31
CA THR A 51 0.58 11.95 -3.23
C THR A 51 -0.17 10.93 -4.08
N GLN A 52 0.01 10.95 -5.40
CA GLN A 52 -0.40 9.83 -6.25
C GLN A 52 0.71 8.81 -6.34
N GLY A 53 0.33 7.52 -6.29
CA GLY A 53 1.26 6.41 -6.48
C GLY A 53 0.78 5.45 -7.56
N ALA A 54 1.69 4.67 -8.13
CA ALA A 54 1.38 3.60 -9.06
C ALA A 54 1.13 2.29 -8.30
N GLN A 55 0.01 1.62 -8.61
CA GLN A 55 -0.36 0.32 -8.02
C GLN A 55 0.63 -0.79 -8.37
N ASN A 56 1.37 -0.63 -9.45
CA ASN A 56 2.32 -1.57 -10.00
C ASN A 56 3.20 -0.87 -11.04
N PHE A 57 4.30 -1.49 -11.45
CA PHE A 57 5.12 -1.09 -12.59
C PHE A 57 5.97 -2.27 -13.06
N TYR A 58 6.55 -2.17 -14.25
CA TYR A 58 7.54 -3.11 -14.74
C TYR A 58 8.95 -2.52 -14.51
N PRO A 59 9.94 -3.31 -14.04
CA PRO A 59 11.27 -2.80 -13.67
C PRO A 59 12.16 -2.55 -14.90
N ALA A 60 11.70 -1.66 -15.78
CA ALA A 60 12.43 -1.17 -16.94
C ALA A 60 11.95 0.23 -17.31
N PRO A 61 12.76 1.07 -17.95
CA PRO A 61 12.32 2.37 -18.41
C PRO A 61 11.22 2.26 -19.48
N ASN A 62 11.44 1.43 -20.48
CA ASN A 62 10.55 1.09 -21.59
C ASN A 62 11.02 -0.24 -22.22
N GLY A 63 10.36 -0.73 -23.29
CA GLY A 63 10.81 -1.90 -24.02
C GLY A 63 9.69 -2.80 -24.53
N SER A 64 10.05 -4.04 -24.91
CA SER A 64 9.14 -5.03 -25.49
C SER A 64 8.38 -5.80 -24.39
N PHE A 65 7.57 -5.10 -23.62
CA PHE A 65 6.80 -5.62 -22.49
C PHE A 65 5.33 -5.25 -22.67
N THR A 66 4.67 -5.92 -23.60
CA THR A 66 3.30 -5.59 -24.00
C THR A 66 2.34 -5.58 -22.81
N GLY A 67 1.71 -4.41 -22.55
CA GLY A 67 0.72 -4.21 -21.47
C GLY A 67 1.33 -3.72 -20.16
N GLU A 68 2.66 -3.66 -20.02
CA GLU A 68 3.33 -3.18 -18.83
C GLU A 68 3.53 -1.65 -18.83
N ILE A 69 3.72 -1.10 -17.64
CA ILE A 69 4.01 0.32 -17.40
C ILE A 69 5.47 0.46 -16.98
N GLY A 70 6.29 1.04 -17.85
CA GLY A 70 7.69 1.33 -17.57
C GLY A 70 7.88 2.66 -16.81
N SER A 71 9.08 2.87 -16.28
CA SER A 71 9.35 4.06 -15.48
C SER A 71 9.27 5.36 -16.28
N ASP A 72 9.60 5.36 -17.59
CA ASP A 72 9.50 6.58 -18.41
C ASP A 72 8.07 7.14 -18.44
N MET A 73 7.04 6.24 -18.38
CA MET A 73 5.64 6.64 -18.34
C MET A 73 5.23 7.22 -16.99
N LEU A 74 5.84 6.75 -15.88
CA LEU A 74 5.60 7.27 -14.54
C LEU A 74 6.36 8.58 -14.31
N ASP A 75 7.59 8.66 -14.79
CA ASP A 75 8.44 9.88 -14.72
C ASP A 75 7.77 11.05 -15.44
N GLU A 76 7.12 10.84 -16.61
CA GLU A 76 6.35 11.88 -17.33
C GLU A 76 5.21 12.47 -16.49
N LEU A 77 4.67 11.69 -15.57
CA LEU A 77 3.59 12.10 -14.67
C LEU A 77 4.07 12.56 -13.29
N ASP A 78 5.38 12.64 -13.06
CA ASP A 78 6.00 12.93 -11.76
C ASP A 78 5.57 11.92 -10.67
N ILE A 79 5.36 10.65 -11.04
CA ILE A 79 4.98 9.57 -10.11
C ILE A 79 6.24 8.86 -9.62
N THR A 80 6.58 9.08 -8.37
CA THR A 80 7.73 8.47 -7.69
C THR A 80 7.35 7.56 -6.52
N MET A 81 6.06 7.42 -6.22
CA MET A 81 5.53 6.51 -5.22
C MET A 81 5.00 5.25 -5.90
N VAL A 82 5.45 4.07 -5.46
CA VAL A 82 5.02 2.79 -6.04
C VAL A 82 4.64 1.77 -4.97
N MET A 83 3.69 0.90 -5.32
CA MET A 83 3.33 -0.27 -4.52
C MET A 83 3.96 -1.52 -5.12
N ILE A 84 4.57 -2.36 -4.29
CA ILE A 84 5.23 -3.61 -4.69
C ILE A 84 4.72 -4.75 -3.80
N GLY A 85 4.45 -5.90 -4.40
CA GLY A 85 4.15 -7.13 -3.67
C GLY A 85 2.75 -7.23 -3.08
N HIS A 86 1.81 -6.37 -3.48
CA HIS A 86 0.40 -6.48 -3.06
C HIS A 86 -0.13 -7.89 -3.32
N SER A 87 -0.93 -8.42 -2.39
CA SER A 87 -1.44 -9.80 -2.42
C SER A 87 -2.10 -10.19 -3.74
N GLU A 88 -2.85 -9.29 -4.37
CA GLU A 88 -3.46 -9.54 -5.69
C GLU A 88 -2.43 -9.69 -6.80
N ARG A 89 -1.29 -8.97 -6.73
CA ARG A 89 -0.19 -9.10 -7.71
C ARG A 89 0.56 -10.43 -7.55
N ARG A 90 0.82 -10.83 -6.31
CA ARG A 90 1.38 -12.15 -5.98
C ARG A 90 0.46 -13.28 -6.49
N ALA A 91 -0.84 -13.16 -6.32
CA ALA A 91 -1.84 -14.12 -6.83
C ALA A 91 -1.87 -14.18 -8.38
N LEU A 92 -1.47 -13.11 -9.08
CA LEU A 92 -1.32 -13.08 -10.53
C LEU A 92 0.03 -13.60 -11.03
N GLY A 93 0.90 -14.12 -10.14
CA GLY A 93 2.15 -14.79 -10.48
C GLY A 93 3.41 -13.95 -10.31
N GLU A 94 3.35 -12.79 -9.66
CA GLU A 94 4.56 -12.07 -9.27
C GLU A 94 5.27 -12.80 -8.13
N ASP A 95 6.34 -13.51 -8.47
CA ASP A 95 7.17 -14.27 -7.54
C ASP A 95 8.21 -13.40 -6.82
N GLU A 96 8.84 -13.95 -5.78
CA GLU A 96 9.82 -13.22 -4.98
C GLU A 96 11.03 -12.69 -5.79
N PRO A 97 11.61 -13.43 -6.77
CA PRO A 97 12.65 -12.89 -7.64
C PRO A 97 12.20 -11.66 -8.45
N PHE A 98 10.97 -11.68 -8.96
CA PHE A 98 10.43 -10.55 -9.72
C PHE A 98 10.11 -9.35 -8.82
N LEU A 99 9.57 -9.60 -7.63
CA LEU A 99 9.34 -8.55 -6.62
C LEU A 99 10.65 -7.92 -6.15
N ARG A 100 11.72 -8.73 -5.98
CA ARG A 100 13.06 -8.24 -5.71
C ARG A 100 13.57 -7.33 -6.83
N ALA A 101 13.43 -7.75 -8.10
CA ALA A 101 13.85 -6.92 -9.23
C ALA A 101 13.10 -5.58 -9.28
N LYS A 102 11.79 -5.57 -8.95
CA LYS A 102 11.02 -4.33 -8.82
C LYS A 102 11.55 -3.45 -7.70
N PHE A 103 11.82 -4.04 -6.54
CA PHE A 103 12.35 -3.30 -5.40
C PHE A 103 13.69 -2.64 -5.74
N ASP A 104 14.65 -3.43 -6.22
CA ASP A 104 15.99 -2.95 -6.58
C ASP A 104 15.93 -1.84 -7.64
N TYR A 105 15.01 -1.97 -8.60
CA TYR A 105 14.80 -0.94 -9.63
C TYR A 105 14.24 0.35 -9.02
N ALA A 106 13.19 0.27 -8.21
CA ALA A 106 12.60 1.43 -7.55
C ALA A 106 13.59 2.12 -6.59
N GLU A 107 14.35 1.34 -5.81
CA GLU A 107 15.43 1.83 -4.95
C GLU A 107 16.49 2.57 -5.78
N SER A 108 16.93 2.03 -6.92
CA SER A 108 17.89 2.69 -7.81
C SER A 108 17.40 4.01 -8.40
N LYS A 109 16.08 4.18 -8.52
CA LYS A 109 15.41 5.40 -8.96
C LYS A 109 15.21 6.40 -7.80
N GLY A 110 15.46 6.03 -6.56
CA GLY A 110 15.16 6.85 -5.39
C GLY A 110 13.65 7.01 -5.12
N TRP A 111 12.83 6.08 -5.59
CA TRP A 111 11.38 6.16 -5.44
C TRP A 111 10.92 5.77 -4.04
N ASP A 112 9.80 6.34 -3.61
CA ASP A 112 9.09 5.92 -2.40
C ASP A 112 8.38 4.58 -2.65
N ILE A 113 8.55 3.63 -1.73
CA ILE A 113 8.05 2.27 -1.88
C ILE A 113 7.10 1.90 -0.74
N ILE A 114 5.87 1.49 -1.06
CA ILE A 114 5.06 0.68 -0.14
C ILE A 114 5.25 -0.79 -0.53
N TYR A 115 5.98 -1.53 0.30
CA TYR A 115 6.20 -2.96 0.09
C TYR A 115 5.20 -3.78 0.91
N CYS A 116 4.34 -4.54 0.20
CA CYS A 116 3.29 -5.35 0.80
C CYS A 116 3.79 -6.75 1.13
N ILE A 117 3.56 -7.18 2.36
CA ILE A 117 3.82 -8.51 2.86
C ILE A 117 2.58 -9.08 3.54
N GLY A 118 2.43 -10.38 3.55
CA GLY A 118 1.30 -11.01 4.21
C GLY A 118 1.21 -12.50 3.94
N GLU A 119 0.63 -13.22 4.87
CA GLU A 119 0.45 -14.66 4.81
C GLU A 119 -0.97 -15.06 4.41
N ASP A 120 -1.09 -16.24 3.83
CA ASP A 120 -2.35 -16.88 3.54
C ASP A 120 -2.99 -17.56 4.77
N ASP A 121 -4.23 -18.06 4.61
CA ASP A 121 -4.98 -18.72 5.67
C ASP A 121 -4.29 -19.99 6.19
N ILE A 122 -3.67 -20.77 5.29
CA ILE A 122 -2.98 -22.01 5.66
C ILE A 122 -1.75 -21.70 6.52
N THR A 123 -0.94 -20.74 6.14
CA THR A 123 0.24 -20.29 6.88
C THR A 123 -0.15 -19.75 8.25
N HIS A 124 -1.23 -18.93 8.29
CA HIS A 124 -1.78 -18.40 9.54
C HIS A 124 -2.25 -19.52 10.49
N MET A 125 -3.07 -20.45 9.99
CA MET A 125 -3.59 -21.57 10.80
C MET A 125 -2.50 -22.49 11.35
N ASN A 126 -1.39 -22.62 10.63
CA ASN A 126 -0.22 -23.41 11.06
C ASN A 126 0.71 -22.64 12.03
N GLY A 127 0.40 -21.40 12.40
CA GLY A 127 1.20 -20.60 13.32
C GLY A 127 2.55 -20.14 12.72
N ARG A 128 2.70 -20.15 11.38
CA ARG A 128 3.95 -19.84 10.69
C ARG A 128 4.02 -18.40 10.15
N THR A 129 3.09 -17.54 10.55
CA THR A 129 3.04 -16.13 10.10
C THR A 129 4.39 -15.43 10.20
N LYS A 130 5.04 -15.44 11.37
CA LYS A 130 6.31 -14.71 11.59
C LYS A 130 7.46 -15.26 10.74
N GLU A 131 7.53 -16.57 10.54
CA GLU A 131 8.53 -17.20 9.66
C GLU A 131 8.31 -16.73 8.22
N PHE A 132 7.08 -16.86 7.72
CA PHE A 132 6.71 -16.47 6.35
C PHE A 132 6.98 -14.99 6.06
N LEU A 133 6.60 -14.10 6.98
CA LEU A 133 6.88 -12.67 6.84
C LEU A 133 8.38 -12.36 6.89
N SER A 134 9.16 -13.11 7.70
CA SER A 134 10.63 -12.97 7.70
C SER A 134 11.24 -13.32 6.35
N ASP A 135 10.74 -14.37 5.70
CA ASP A 135 11.19 -14.79 4.38
C ASP A 135 10.89 -13.71 3.33
N GLN A 136 9.67 -13.15 3.33
CA GLN A 136 9.32 -12.05 2.42
C GLN A 136 10.17 -10.80 2.65
N LEU A 137 10.44 -10.43 3.91
CA LEU A 137 11.27 -9.27 4.27
C LEU A 137 12.75 -9.48 3.93
N SER A 138 13.24 -10.72 3.92
CA SER A 138 14.65 -11.02 3.59
C SER A 138 15.01 -10.71 2.14
N ASN A 139 14.02 -10.53 1.28
CA ASN A 139 14.20 -10.29 -0.15
C ASN A 139 14.49 -8.83 -0.51
N ILE A 140 14.42 -7.88 0.43
CA ILE A 140 14.56 -6.45 0.15
C ILE A 140 15.55 -5.76 1.10
N ASN A 141 16.00 -4.58 0.72
CA ASN A 141 16.82 -3.71 1.58
C ASN A 141 15.93 -3.02 2.63
N LEU A 142 15.89 -3.57 3.84
CA LEU A 142 15.10 -3.01 4.95
C LEU A 142 15.62 -1.68 5.51
N ASN A 143 16.82 -1.24 5.11
CA ASN A 143 17.41 0.04 5.50
C ASN A 143 17.18 1.14 4.45
N TYR A 144 16.41 0.88 3.39
CA TYR A 144 16.09 1.89 2.40
C TYR A 144 15.25 3.01 3.04
N GLU A 145 15.70 4.26 2.92
CA GLU A 145 15.10 5.40 3.62
C GLU A 145 13.68 5.75 3.18
N ASN A 146 13.33 5.46 1.90
CA ASN A 146 12.00 5.71 1.34
C ASN A 146 11.10 4.47 1.34
N LEU A 147 11.34 3.54 2.27
CA LEU A 147 10.58 2.30 2.43
C LEU A 147 9.46 2.48 3.46
N VAL A 148 8.28 1.98 3.11
CA VAL A 148 7.14 1.73 4.01
C VAL A 148 6.74 0.27 3.85
N ILE A 149 6.48 -0.44 4.95
CA ILE A 149 6.00 -1.83 4.91
C ILE A 149 4.49 -1.85 5.18
N ALA A 150 3.73 -2.52 4.33
CA ALA A 150 2.31 -2.77 4.56
C ALA A 150 2.08 -4.25 4.88
N TYR A 151 1.58 -4.53 6.08
CA TYR A 151 1.18 -5.88 6.49
C TYR A 151 -0.26 -6.16 6.07
N GLU A 152 -0.42 -7.13 5.18
CA GLU A 152 -1.69 -7.54 4.60
C GLU A 152 -2.02 -9.00 5.00
N PRO A 153 -2.71 -9.29 6.14
CA PRO A 153 -3.18 -10.64 6.42
C PRO A 153 -4.19 -11.06 5.35
N ILE A 154 -3.74 -11.88 4.36
CA ILE A 154 -4.53 -12.19 3.14
C ILE A 154 -5.86 -12.83 3.50
N TRP A 155 -5.89 -13.65 4.55
CA TRP A 155 -7.09 -14.28 5.08
C TRP A 155 -8.15 -13.29 5.64
N ALA A 156 -7.73 -12.05 5.94
CA ALA A 156 -8.63 -10.98 6.42
C ALA A 156 -9.00 -9.97 5.31
N ILE A 157 -8.40 -10.05 4.09
CA ILE A 157 -8.67 -9.10 3.01
C ILE A 157 -9.96 -9.47 2.29
N GLY A 158 -10.91 -8.53 2.19
CA GLY A 158 -12.14 -8.71 1.40
C GLY A 158 -13.13 -9.75 1.94
N THR A 159 -12.83 -10.40 3.07
CA THR A 159 -13.66 -11.44 3.66
C THR A 159 -14.73 -10.89 4.62
N GLY A 160 -14.66 -9.60 4.95
CA GLY A 160 -15.45 -8.98 6.02
C GLY A 160 -15.00 -9.37 7.43
N LYS A 161 -13.98 -10.23 7.55
CA LYS A 161 -13.33 -10.55 8.83
C LYS A 161 -12.18 -9.58 9.04
N SER A 162 -12.18 -8.86 10.15
CA SER A 162 -11.02 -8.07 10.58
C SER A 162 -10.14 -8.93 11.47
N ALA A 163 -8.83 -8.85 11.32
CA ALA A 163 -7.92 -9.35 12.34
C ALA A 163 -8.17 -8.58 13.65
N LYS A 164 -8.01 -9.24 14.79
CA LYS A 164 -8.11 -8.58 16.09
C LYS A 164 -6.95 -7.62 16.31
N ALA A 165 -7.20 -6.51 16.99
CA ALA A 165 -6.19 -5.48 17.25
C ALA A 165 -4.94 -6.04 17.95
N GLU A 166 -5.12 -6.99 18.87
CA GLU A 166 -4.03 -7.64 19.59
C GLU A 166 -3.12 -8.43 18.64
N PHE A 167 -3.72 -9.14 17.66
CA PHE A 167 -2.96 -9.89 16.66
C PHE A 167 -2.23 -8.94 15.69
N ILE A 168 -2.90 -7.86 15.25
CA ILE A 168 -2.26 -6.83 14.42
C ILE A 168 -1.06 -6.24 15.16
N ALA A 169 -1.21 -5.88 16.43
CA ALA A 169 -0.14 -5.34 17.26
C ALA A 169 1.02 -6.34 17.39
N GLU A 170 0.74 -7.62 17.66
CA GLU A 170 1.77 -8.66 17.76
C GLU A 170 2.61 -8.78 16.48
N ILE A 171 1.97 -8.71 15.31
CA ILE A 171 2.68 -8.85 14.04
C ILE A 171 3.44 -7.57 13.68
N LEU A 172 2.86 -6.38 13.86
CA LEU A 172 3.56 -5.12 13.62
C LEU A 172 4.75 -4.95 14.60
N ASP A 173 4.59 -5.30 15.88
CA ASP A 173 5.70 -5.32 16.85
C ASP A 173 6.81 -6.28 16.40
N PHE A 174 6.46 -7.45 15.87
CA PHE A 174 7.45 -8.37 15.31
C PHE A 174 8.18 -7.76 14.10
N ILE A 175 7.47 -7.13 13.15
CA ILE A 175 8.08 -6.49 11.98
C ILE A 175 8.99 -5.34 12.42
N SER A 176 8.61 -4.55 13.41
CA SER A 176 9.40 -3.42 13.94
C SER A 176 10.74 -3.86 14.54
N THR A 177 10.90 -5.14 14.92
CA THR A 177 12.22 -5.67 15.33
C THR A 177 13.20 -5.84 14.18
N LYS A 178 12.75 -5.78 12.93
CA LYS A 178 13.55 -6.05 11.73
C LYS A 178 13.86 -4.81 10.91
N THR A 179 13.07 -3.76 11.04
CA THR A 179 13.23 -2.52 10.28
C THR A 179 12.74 -1.32 11.09
N THR A 180 13.27 -0.14 10.76
CA THR A 180 12.79 1.15 11.25
C THR A 180 11.85 1.85 10.26
N ALA A 181 11.54 1.20 9.13
CA ALA A 181 10.58 1.73 8.15
C ALA A 181 9.18 1.85 8.79
N PRO A 182 8.39 2.87 8.44
CA PRO A 182 7.00 2.99 8.88
C PRO A 182 6.18 1.76 8.51
N LEU A 183 5.28 1.35 9.42
CA LEU A 183 4.46 0.15 9.26
C LEU A 183 2.99 0.50 9.08
N LEU A 184 2.38 -0.03 8.02
CA LEU A 184 0.96 0.12 7.74
C LEU A 184 0.23 -1.21 7.99
N TYR A 185 -1.00 -1.12 8.48
CA TYR A 185 -1.92 -2.24 8.45
C TYR A 185 -2.75 -2.19 7.16
N GLY A 186 -2.71 -3.25 6.36
CA GLY A 186 -3.36 -3.37 5.04
C GLY A 186 -4.48 -4.40 4.95
N GLY A 187 -4.98 -4.90 6.07
CA GLY A 187 -6.15 -5.78 6.09
C GLY A 187 -7.47 -5.01 5.94
N SER A 188 -8.56 -5.56 6.48
CA SER A 188 -9.87 -4.92 6.43
C SER A 188 -9.91 -3.69 7.35
N VAL A 189 -9.79 -2.49 6.78
CA VAL A 189 -9.89 -1.20 7.48
C VAL A 189 -11.20 -0.51 7.12
N ASN A 190 -11.90 0.01 8.13
CA ASN A 190 -13.15 0.75 7.97
C ASN A 190 -13.39 1.69 9.16
N ILE A 191 -14.47 2.47 9.09
CA ILE A 191 -14.81 3.48 10.11
C ILE A 191 -15.07 2.87 11.50
N THR A 192 -15.39 1.58 11.63
CA THR A 192 -15.69 0.97 12.92
C THR A 192 -14.46 0.46 13.66
N ASN A 193 -13.36 0.15 12.94
CA ASN A 193 -12.15 -0.42 13.54
C ASN A 193 -10.92 0.50 13.47
N ILE A 194 -11.00 1.64 12.79
CA ILE A 194 -9.84 2.52 12.61
C ILE A 194 -9.28 3.03 13.95
N ASP A 195 -10.11 3.33 14.95
CA ASP A 195 -9.64 3.82 16.26
C ASP A 195 -8.79 2.78 16.99
N GLU A 196 -9.21 1.50 16.94
CA GLU A 196 -8.47 0.40 17.55
C GLU A 196 -7.12 0.20 16.83
N ILE A 197 -7.08 0.33 15.49
CA ILE A 197 -5.86 0.22 14.70
C ILE A 197 -4.91 1.39 15.02
N LYS A 198 -5.43 2.63 15.08
CA LYS A 198 -4.66 3.83 15.43
C LYS A 198 -4.05 3.78 16.83
N ALA A 199 -4.67 3.05 17.75
CA ALA A 199 -4.17 2.89 19.11
C ALA A 199 -2.96 1.94 19.20
N ILE A 200 -2.64 1.19 18.14
CA ILE A 200 -1.48 0.29 18.09
C ILE A 200 -0.21 1.13 17.90
N LYS A 201 0.71 1.07 18.87
CA LYS A 201 1.92 1.92 18.90
C LYS A 201 2.86 1.69 17.71
N SER A 202 2.95 0.45 17.23
CA SER A 202 3.77 0.06 16.08
C SER A 202 3.07 0.27 14.73
N CYS A 203 1.88 0.88 14.71
CA CYS A 203 1.14 1.15 13.49
C CYS A 203 1.27 2.63 13.11
N ASP A 204 2.03 2.92 12.06
CA ASP A 204 2.24 4.28 11.54
C ASP A 204 1.15 4.71 10.56
N GLY A 205 0.30 3.79 10.12
CA GLY A 205 -0.77 4.10 9.18
C GLY A 205 -1.54 2.89 8.66
N VAL A 206 -2.35 3.13 7.65
CA VAL A 206 -3.22 2.12 7.05
C VAL A 206 -3.16 2.14 5.53
N LEU A 207 -3.24 0.94 4.93
CA LEU A 207 -3.47 0.75 3.50
C LEU A 207 -4.90 0.28 3.29
N VAL A 208 -5.75 1.16 2.77
CA VAL A 208 -7.20 0.98 2.71
C VAL A 208 -7.63 0.58 1.30
N GLY A 209 -8.30 -0.57 1.17
CA GLY A 209 -8.89 -1.03 -0.08
C GLY A 209 -10.30 -0.47 -0.31
N THR A 210 -11.31 -1.32 -0.34
CA THR A 210 -12.71 -1.00 -0.71
C THR A 210 -13.29 0.22 0.01
N ALA A 211 -12.97 0.42 1.29
CA ALA A 211 -13.48 1.56 2.04
C ALA A 211 -12.92 2.92 1.57
N SER A 212 -11.85 2.92 0.76
CA SER A 212 -11.29 4.14 0.15
C SER A 212 -11.84 4.46 -1.25
N TRP A 213 -12.68 3.62 -1.83
CA TRP A 213 -13.21 3.84 -3.20
C TRP A 213 -14.18 5.02 -3.30
N ASP A 214 -14.75 5.44 -2.18
CA ASP A 214 -15.55 6.64 -2.04
C ASP A 214 -14.77 7.68 -1.23
N ALA A 215 -14.61 8.89 -1.77
CA ALA A 215 -13.79 9.94 -1.14
C ALA A 215 -14.31 10.34 0.24
N LYS A 216 -15.64 10.38 0.44
CA LYS A 216 -16.23 10.76 1.74
C LYS A 216 -15.96 9.70 2.80
N LYS A 217 -16.15 8.41 2.45
CA LYS A 217 -15.84 7.30 3.36
C LYS A 217 -14.36 7.26 3.73
N PHE A 218 -13.49 7.55 2.78
CA PHE A 218 -12.06 7.62 3.06
C PHE A 218 -11.72 8.82 3.96
N LEU A 219 -12.34 9.98 3.72
CA LEU A 219 -12.22 11.15 4.60
C LEU A 219 -12.74 10.88 6.03
N GLU A 220 -13.83 10.12 6.17
CA GLU A 220 -14.32 9.70 7.49
C GLU A 220 -13.26 8.87 8.24
N ILE A 221 -12.53 7.98 7.54
CA ILE A 221 -11.42 7.20 8.15
C ILE A 221 -10.27 8.12 8.55
N ILE A 222 -9.88 9.07 7.69
CA ILE A 222 -8.78 10.01 7.95
C ILE A 222 -9.11 10.89 9.17
N ASN A 223 -10.33 11.43 9.20
CA ASN A 223 -10.73 12.43 10.20
C ASN A 223 -11.23 11.82 11.51
N LYS A 224 -11.37 10.49 11.61
CA LYS A 224 -11.81 9.86 12.83
C LYS A 224 -10.66 9.78 13.85
N GLY A 225 -10.87 10.38 15.02
CA GLY A 225 -9.93 10.41 16.15
C GLY A 225 -9.31 11.76 16.39
#